data_19a6c0c01930a60677639db348c69597
#
_entry.id   19a6c0c01930a60677639db348c69597
#
_cell.length_a   1.000
_cell.length_b   1.000
_cell.length_c   1.000
_cell.angle_alpha   90.00
_cell.angle_beta   90.00
_cell.angle_gamma   90.00
#
_symmetry.space_group_name_H-M   'P 1'
#
loop_
_entity.id
_entity.type
_entity.pdbx_description
1 polymer ?
#
loop_
_entity_poly.entity_id
_entity_poly.type
_entity_poly.pdbx_seq_one_letter_code
_entity_poly.pdbx_strand_id
1 'polypeptide(L)'
;TLSSTGGDDNIDLDLLAKGTGHVTIRGNTNPGTIQFNCESNSHGQQLKAQAHSVASSAVSTLPNVTGELVPGKTGGTNFTNSLLVGHATTGTLNSADENTAIGIGALDALTSGDGNVAVGYVSGTAINSGIHNTFVGHSAGGALTSTSRNTFIGSSAGASSNAGDRNTAVGHFAGQNITSADGCVFIGSSMTADSVSDNRQLKIGGNDGSTTTTWIKGNNLGVV
;
A
#
# COMPACT_ATOMS: atom_id res chain seq x y z
N THR A 1 -37.89 -23.17 -0.67
CA THR A 1 -36.88 -22.98 0.41
C THR A 1 -36.22 -24.33 0.64
N LEU A 2 -34.91 -24.43 0.51
CA LEU A 2 -34.14 -25.57 1.00
C LEU A 2 -33.78 -25.23 2.46
N SER A 3 -34.27 -25.99 3.41
CA SER A 3 -33.89 -25.84 4.81
C SER A 3 -33.53 -27.20 5.37
N SER A 4 -32.50 -27.23 6.19
CA SER A 4 -32.18 -28.43 6.97
C SER A 4 -33.21 -28.62 8.07
N THR A 5 -33.78 -29.82 8.18
CA THR A 5 -34.73 -30.21 9.24
C THR A 5 -34.21 -31.47 9.92
N GLY A 6 -33.20 -31.31 10.76
CA GLY A 6 -32.63 -32.40 11.55
C GLY A 6 -32.18 -31.89 12.90
N GLY A 7 -32.06 -32.79 13.87
CA GLY A 7 -31.59 -32.51 15.21
C GLY A 7 -30.08 -32.61 15.36
N ASP A 8 -29.33 -32.74 14.26
CA ASP A 8 -27.88 -32.86 14.26
C ASP A 8 -27.22 -31.49 14.19
N ASP A 9 -26.15 -31.30 14.92
CA ASP A 9 -25.41 -30.03 15.04
C ASP A 9 -24.62 -29.63 13.77
N ASN A 10 -24.42 -30.55 12.81
CA ASN A 10 -23.71 -30.33 11.55
C ASN A 10 -24.52 -30.86 10.39
N ILE A 11 -24.98 -29.96 9.51
CA ILE A 11 -25.75 -30.31 8.32
C ILE A 11 -25.11 -29.66 7.09
N ASP A 12 -24.72 -30.49 6.13
CA ASP A 12 -24.17 -30.06 4.86
C ASP A 12 -25.25 -29.98 3.78
N LEU A 13 -25.16 -29.01 2.89
CA LEU A 13 -25.92 -28.92 1.66
C LEU A 13 -24.97 -29.08 0.48
N ASP A 14 -24.96 -30.25 -0.12
CA ASP A 14 -24.15 -30.55 -1.31
C ASP A 14 -24.92 -30.23 -2.58
N LEU A 15 -24.36 -29.34 -3.42
CA LEU A 15 -24.86 -29.04 -4.75
C LEU A 15 -23.81 -29.50 -5.78
N LEU A 16 -24.05 -30.66 -6.39
CA LEU A 16 -23.17 -31.26 -7.38
C LEU A 16 -23.61 -30.93 -8.80
N ALA A 17 -22.76 -30.24 -9.56
CA ALA A 17 -22.92 -30.05 -10.98
C ALA A 17 -22.33 -31.25 -11.75
N LYS A 18 -23.02 -31.73 -12.80
CA LYS A 18 -22.56 -32.84 -13.59
C LYS A 18 -21.79 -32.39 -14.84
N GLY A 19 -20.65 -33.02 -15.08
CA GLY A 19 -19.79 -32.72 -16.25
C GLY A 19 -19.18 -31.29 -16.14
N THR A 20 -19.35 -30.50 -17.19
CA THR A 20 -18.89 -29.10 -17.24
C THR A 20 -19.88 -28.10 -16.68
N GLY A 21 -20.97 -28.58 -16.06
CA GLY A 21 -21.96 -27.72 -15.42
C GLY A 21 -21.42 -26.97 -14.19
N HIS A 22 -22.13 -25.97 -13.76
CA HIS A 22 -21.80 -25.18 -12.57
C HIS A 22 -23.08 -24.76 -11.83
N VAL A 23 -22.92 -24.41 -10.55
CA VAL A 23 -24.02 -23.83 -9.75
C VAL A 23 -24.09 -22.34 -10.06
N THR A 24 -25.24 -21.88 -10.55
CA THR A 24 -25.46 -20.47 -10.90
C THR A 24 -26.33 -19.79 -9.85
N ILE A 25 -25.83 -18.74 -9.24
CA ILE A 25 -26.58 -17.84 -8.35
C ILE A 25 -27.01 -16.62 -9.16
N ARG A 26 -28.30 -16.52 -9.45
CA ARG A 26 -28.87 -15.44 -10.27
C ARG A 26 -29.59 -14.42 -9.40
N GLY A 27 -29.35 -13.13 -9.68
CA GLY A 27 -30.24 -12.06 -9.27
C GLY A 27 -31.29 -11.75 -10.33
N ASN A 28 -32.36 -11.08 -9.97
CA ASN A 28 -33.38 -10.60 -10.93
C ASN A 28 -33.08 -9.13 -11.31
N THR A 29 -33.40 -8.19 -10.43
CA THR A 29 -33.10 -6.76 -10.61
C THR A 29 -31.77 -6.34 -9.99
N ASN A 30 -31.25 -7.16 -9.06
CA ASN A 30 -29.96 -6.97 -8.39
C ASN A 30 -29.01 -8.09 -8.75
N PRO A 31 -27.68 -7.88 -8.66
CA PRO A 31 -26.69 -8.93 -8.87
C PRO A 31 -26.89 -10.15 -7.96
N GLY A 32 -26.66 -11.35 -8.47
CA GLY A 32 -26.66 -12.57 -7.68
C GLY A 32 -25.63 -12.46 -6.55
N THR A 33 -25.99 -12.90 -5.35
CA THR A 33 -25.19 -12.73 -4.13
C THR A 33 -25.21 -14.02 -3.32
N ILE A 34 -24.04 -14.44 -2.81
CA ILE A 34 -23.91 -15.45 -1.75
C ILE A 34 -23.58 -14.69 -0.47
N GLN A 35 -24.31 -14.94 0.60
CA GLN A 35 -24.07 -14.33 1.90
C GLN A 35 -23.69 -15.40 2.92
N PHE A 36 -22.59 -15.15 3.62
CA PHE A 36 -22.15 -15.94 4.78
C PHE A 36 -22.50 -15.14 6.04
N ASN A 37 -23.40 -15.65 6.86
CA ASN A 37 -23.75 -15.01 8.11
C ASN A 37 -22.81 -15.43 9.25
N CYS A 38 -22.60 -14.54 10.22
CA CYS A 38 -21.95 -14.90 11.46
C CYS A 38 -22.89 -15.76 12.36
N GLU A 39 -22.34 -16.35 13.41
CA GLU A 39 -23.06 -17.24 14.35
C GLU A 39 -24.40 -16.67 14.86
N SER A 40 -24.46 -15.37 15.09
CA SER A 40 -25.67 -14.70 15.59
C SER A 40 -26.57 -14.16 14.49
N ASN A 41 -26.31 -14.42 13.22
CA ASN A 41 -27.06 -13.88 12.07
C ASN A 41 -27.23 -12.35 12.06
N SER A 42 -26.41 -11.62 12.81
CA SER A 42 -26.49 -10.16 12.94
C SER A 42 -25.82 -9.40 11.82
N HIS A 43 -24.84 -10.02 11.17
CA HIS A 43 -24.12 -9.48 10.01
C HIS A 43 -23.66 -10.62 9.10
N GLY A 44 -23.50 -10.32 7.81
CA GLY A 44 -23.05 -11.28 6.81
C GLY A 44 -22.01 -10.69 5.87
N GLN A 45 -21.08 -11.54 5.46
CA GLN A 45 -20.16 -11.24 4.37
C GLN A 45 -20.77 -11.70 3.06
N GLN A 46 -20.56 -10.95 1.98
CA GLN A 46 -21.18 -11.22 0.69
C GLN A 46 -20.14 -11.38 -0.42
N LEU A 47 -20.29 -12.45 -1.21
CA LEU A 47 -19.74 -12.55 -2.55
C LEU A 47 -20.83 -12.12 -3.54
N LYS A 48 -20.61 -11.04 -4.26
CA LYS A 48 -21.62 -10.42 -5.11
C LYS A 48 -21.12 -10.28 -6.54
N ALA A 49 -21.96 -10.67 -7.52
CA ALA A 49 -21.65 -10.45 -8.93
C ALA A 49 -21.66 -8.94 -9.25
N GLN A 50 -20.94 -8.56 -10.32
CA GLN A 50 -20.99 -7.22 -10.87
C GLN A 50 -22.40 -6.88 -11.39
N ALA A 51 -22.74 -5.59 -11.40
CA ALA A 51 -23.98 -5.13 -12.00
C ALA A 51 -24.02 -5.45 -13.50
N HIS A 52 -25.20 -5.73 -14.05
CA HIS A 52 -25.36 -6.04 -15.48
C HIS A 52 -24.82 -4.97 -16.43
N SER A 53 -24.89 -3.72 -16.01
CA SER A 53 -24.34 -2.56 -16.76
C SER A 53 -22.82 -2.63 -17.00
N VAL A 54 -22.09 -3.45 -16.23
CA VAL A 54 -20.64 -3.61 -16.38
C VAL A 54 -20.27 -4.67 -17.43
N ALA A 55 -21.22 -5.55 -17.84
CA ALA A 55 -21.04 -6.60 -18.82
C ALA A 55 -19.75 -7.46 -18.61
N SER A 56 -19.42 -7.77 -17.35
CA SER A 56 -18.21 -8.51 -17.01
C SER A 56 -18.45 -10.02 -17.10
N SER A 57 -17.59 -10.71 -17.84
CA SER A 57 -17.45 -12.17 -17.83
C SER A 57 -16.19 -12.65 -17.10
N ALA A 58 -15.62 -11.81 -16.24
CA ALA A 58 -14.40 -12.12 -15.52
C ALA A 58 -14.55 -13.35 -14.62
N VAL A 59 -13.54 -14.21 -14.61
CA VAL A 59 -13.43 -15.38 -13.74
C VAL A 59 -12.41 -15.07 -12.66
N SER A 60 -12.83 -15.14 -11.38
CA SER A 60 -11.91 -15.07 -10.25
C SER A 60 -11.64 -16.48 -9.74
N THR A 61 -10.40 -16.94 -9.87
CA THR A 61 -9.98 -18.22 -9.32
C THR A 61 -9.50 -18.02 -7.90
N LEU A 62 -10.10 -18.71 -6.93
CA LEU A 62 -9.60 -18.73 -5.56
C LEU A 62 -8.28 -19.50 -5.48
N PRO A 63 -7.30 -19.07 -4.66
CA PRO A 63 -6.06 -19.79 -4.50
C PRO A 63 -6.31 -21.21 -3.97
N ASN A 64 -5.53 -22.18 -4.46
CA ASN A 64 -5.59 -23.58 -4.03
C ASN A 64 -4.76 -23.86 -2.75
N VAL A 65 -4.42 -22.83 -2.02
CA VAL A 65 -3.64 -22.90 -0.78
C VAL A 65 -4.47 -22.41 0.39
N THR A 66 -4.20 -22.92 1.57
CA THR A 66 -4.82 -22.43 2.81
C THR A 66 -4.31 -21.02 3.11
N GLY A 67 -5.21 -20.08 3.32
CA GLY A 67 -4.86 -18.69 3.63
C GLY A 67 -6.08 -17.79 3.61
N GLU A 68 -5.92 -16.58 4.06
CA GLU A 68 -6.95 -15.54 4.01
C GLU A 68 -6.89 -14.77 2.69
N LEU A 69 -8.04 -14.30 2.20
CA LEU A 69 -8.08 -13.32 1.13
C LEU A 69 -7.56 -11.99 1.67
N VAL A 70 -6.46 -11.51 1.10
CA VAL A 70 -5.84 -10.27 1.57
C VAL A 70 -6.79 -9.09 1.32
N PRO A 71 -7.16 -8.34 2.35
CA PRO A 71 -7.97 -7.15 2.17
C PRO A 71 -7.22 -6.11 1.34
N GLY A 72 -7.94 -5.49 0.43
CA GLY A 72 -7.36 -4.46 -0.42
C GLY A 72 -8.43 -3.59 -1.06
N LYS A 73 -8.00 -2.45 -1.57
CA LYS A 73 -8.83 -1.53 -2.35
C LYS A 73 -8.20 -1.30 -3.71
N THR A 74 -9.00 -1.48 -4.76
CA THR A 74 -8.59 -1.20 -6.14
C THR A 74 -9.54 -0.21 -6.77
N GLY A 75 -9.05 0.97 -7.12
CA GLY A 75 -9.82 2.00 -7.79
C GLY A 75 -11.07 2.48 -7.03
N GLY A 76 -11.88 3.27 -7.68
CA GLY A 76 -13.15 3.84 -7.18
C GLY A 76 -13.16 5.36 -7.19
N THR A 77 -14.26 5.97 -6.74
CA THR A 77 -14.39 7.42 -6.65
C THR A 77 -13.30 7.99 -5.75
N ASN A 78 -12.57 8.99 -6.23
CA ASN A 78 -11.44 9.63 -5.55
C ASN A 78 -10.24 8.70 -5.26
N PHE A 79 -10.15 7.57 -5.98
CA PHE A 79 -9.04 6.60 -5.88
C PHE A 79 -8.88 5.88 -7.21
N THR A 80 -8.69 6.62 -8.32
CA THR A 80 -8.64 6.09 -9.68
C THR A 80 -7.27 5.47 -9.97
N ASN A 81 -7.22 4.39 -10.75
CA ASN A 81 -5.98 3.72 -11.15
C ASN A 81 -5.05 3.34 -9.99
N SER A 82 -5.60 3.11 -8.82
CA SER A 82 -4.82 2.88 -7.60
C SER A 82 -5.03 1.47 -7.04
N LEU A 83 -4.04 0.95 -6.32
CA LEU A 83 -4.05 -0.36 -5.67
C LEU A 83 -3.56 -0.24 -4.23
N LEU A 84 -4.34 -0.75 -3.29
CA LEU A 84 -3.96 -0.87 -1.88
C LEU A 84 -4.14 -2.33 -1.44
N VAL A 85 -3.09 -2.95 -0.93
CA VAL A 85 -3.08 -4.34 -0.46
C VAL A 85 -2.51 -4.40 0.96
N GLY A 86 -3.19 -5.09 1.86
CA GLY A 86 -2.76 -5.29 3.25
C GLY A 86 -3.64 -4.60 4.28
N HIS A 87 -4.33 -3.53 3.93
CA HIS A 87 -5.39 -2.92 4.75
C HIS A 87 -6.38 -2.15 3.87
N ALA A 88 -7.58 -1.93 4.39
CA ALA A 88 -8.66 -1.29 3.66
C ALA A 88 -8.89 0.17 4.09
N THR A 89 -8.12 0.67 5.03
CA THR A 89 -8.26 2.02 5.58
C THR A 89 -7.26 2.98 4.93
N THR A 90 -7.76 4.11 4.52
CA THR A 90 -7.01 5.31 4.14
C THR A 90 -7.66 6.49 4.86
N GLY A 91 -7.07 7.65 4.84
CA GLY A 91 -7.79 8.89 5.15
C GLY A 91 -9.05 9.05 4.28
N THR A 92 -9.83 10.09 4.47
CA THR A 92 -10.94 10.40 3.57
C THR A 92 -10.38 10.76 2.20
N LEU A 93 -10.53 9.87 1.23
CA LEU A 93 -9.99 10.06 -0.12
C LEU A 93 -10.68 11.20 -0.85
N ASN A 94 -9.89 12.10 -1.41
CA ASN A 94 -10.31 13.23 -2.22
C ASN A 94 -9.39 13.35 -3.44
N SER A 95 -9.67 12.60 -4.47
CA SER A 95 -8.86 12.53 -5.71
C SER A 95 -7.43 12.03 -5.49
N ALA A 96 -7.26 10.92 -4.80
CA ALA A 96 -5.95 10.25 -4.64
C ALA A 96 -5.77 9.20 -5.72
N ASP A 97 -5.18 9.56 -6.85
CA ASP A 97 -5.13 8.72 -8.04
C ASP A 97 -3.73 8.10 -8.27
N GLU A 98 -3.67 7.00 -9.01
CA GLU A 98 -2.43 6.34 -9.45
C GLU A 98 -1.51 5.85 -8.32
N ASN A 99 -2.05 5.55 -7.15
CA ASN A 99 -1.26 5.10 -6.01
C ASN A 99 -1.15 3.57 -5.93
N THR A 100 0.00 3.08 -5.52
CA THR A 100 0.25 1.66 -5.24
C THR A 100 0.77 1.50 -3.82
N ALA A 101 0.03 0.77 -2.97
CA ALA A 101 0.45 0.47 -1.61
C ALA A 101 0.36 -1.03 -1.33
N ILE A 102 1.44 -1.60 -0.80
CA ILE A 102 1.51 -3.02 -0.41
C ILE A 102 2.12 -3.09 0.99
N GLY A 103 1.31 -3.47 1.97
CA GLY A 103 1.73 -3.63 3.36
C GLY A 103 0.76 -2.99 4.35
N ILE A 104 0.76 -3.49 5.58
CA ILE A 104 -0.06 -2.94 6.66
C ILE A 104 0.41 -1.51 6.96
N GLY A 105 -0.50 -0.54 6.94
CA GLY A 105 -0.23 0.87 7.17
C GLY A 105 0.53 1.59 6.04
N ALA A 106 0.72 0.96 4.87
CA ALA A 106 1.29 1.65 3.72
C ALA A 106 0.30 2.67 3.17
N LEU A 107 0.69 3.96 3.06
CA LEU A 107 -0.15 5.10 2.67
C LEU A 107 -1.45 5.26 3.51
N ASP A 108 -1.41 4.95 4.79
CA ASP A 108 -2.60 4.93 5.66
C ASP A 108 -3.28 6.30 5.80
N ALA A 109 -2.52 7.39 5.79
CA ALA A 109 -3.05 8.76 5.90
C ALA A 109 -3.41 9.41 4.55
N LEU A 110 -3.33 8.66 3.44
CA LEU A 110 -3.53 9.22 2.10
C LEU A 110 -4.92 9.85 1.93
N THR A 111 -4.96 11.09 1.43
CA THR A 111 -6.22 11.81 1.14
C THR A 111 -6.31 12.29 -0.31
N SER A 112 -5.29 13.02 -0.80
CA SER A 112 -5.30 13.64 -2.13
C SER A 112 -3.95 13.55 -2.86
N GLY A 113 -3.00 12.76 -2.36
CA GLY A 113 -1.72 12.57 -3.02
C GLY A 113 -1.80 11.59 -4.19
N ASP A 114 -1.13 11.90 -5.30
CA ASP A 114 -1.17 11.10 -6.52
C ASP A 114 0.17 10.43 -6.84
N GLY A 115 0.12 9.30 -7.55
CA GLY A 115 1.29 8.66 -8.13
C GLY A 115 2.31 8.17 -7.11
N ASN A 116 1.90 7.84 -5.90
CA ASN A 116 2.81 7.33 -4.87
C ASN A 116 2.92 5.80 -4.92
N VAL A 117 4.12 5.30 -4.68
CA VAL A 117 4.40 3.88 -4.51
C VAL A 117 4.91 3.64 -3.09
N ALA A 118 4.25 2.79 -2.31
CA ALA A 118 4.66 2.41 -0.97
C ALA A 118 4.62 0.88 -0.80
N VAL A 119 5.76 0.27 -0.53
CA VAL A 119 5.87 -1.17 -0.33
C VAL A 119 6.60 -1.43 0.99
N GLY A 120 5.88 -2.00 1.96
CA GLY A 120 6.40 -2.33 3.28
C GLY A 120 5.46 -1.94 4.41
N TYR A 121 5.71 -2.47 5.60
CA TYR A 121 4.97 -2.12 6.81
C TYR A 121 5.16 -0.63 7.12
N VAL A 122 4.07 0.13 7.29
CA VAL A 122 4.00 1.57 7.55
C VAL A 122 4.87 2.44 6.60
N SER A 123 5.06 1.99 5.36
CA SER A 123 5.76 2.74 4.32
C SER A 123 4.91 3.93 3.87
N GLY A 124 5.45 5.15 3.91
CA GLY A 124 4.72 6.37 3.57
C GLY A 124 3.47 6.62 4.41
N THR A 125 3.40 6.09 5.62
CA THR A 125 2.16 6.04 6.44
C THR A 125 1.55 7.42 6.73
N ALA A 126 2.36 8.48 6.80
CA ALA A 126 1.89 9.84 7.08
C ALA A 126 1.58 10.67 5.81
N ILE A 127 1.90 10.15 4.61
CA ILE A 127 1.62 10.87 3.34
C ILE A 127 0.12 11.09 3.20
N ASN A 128 -0.28 12.35 3.07
CA ASN A 128 -1.68 12.70 2.84
C ASN A 128 -1.93 13.38 1.48
N SER A 129 -1.07 14.33 1.07
CA SER A 129 -1.21 15.11 -0.17
C SER A 129 0.08 15.17 -1.01
N GLY A 130 1.18 14.55 -0.56
CA GLY A 130 2.41 14.46 -1.36
C GLY A 130 2.22 13.61 -2.61
N ILE A 131 2.92 13.96 -3.70
CA ILE A 131 2.77 13.32 -5.01
C ILE A 131 4.08 12.72 -5.52
N HIS A 132 3.96 11.63 -6.30
CA HIS A 132 5.08 11.00 -7.01
C HIS A 132 6.24 10.56 -6.10
N ASN A 133 5.92 10.07 -4.91
CA ASN A 133 6.91 9.50 -4.01
C ASN A 133 7.04 7.99 -4.20
N THR A 134 8.24 7.45 -3.99
CA THR A 134 8.53 6.02 -3.99
C THR A 134 9.14 5.62 -2.65
N PHE A 135 8.44 4.81 -1.89
CA PHE A 135 8.86 4.30 -0.58
C PHE A 135 8.88 2.78 -0.59
N VAL A 136 10.04 2.17 -0.42
CA VAL A 136 10.18 0.72 -0.38
C VAL A 136 10.99 0.32 0.85
N GLY A 137 10.35 -0.35 1.80
CA GLY A 137 10.95 -0.81 3.05
C GLY A 137 10.07 -0.51 4.26
N HIS A 138 10.35 -1.18 5.38
CA HIS A 138 9.70 -0.90 6.66
C HIS A 138 9.91 0.58 7.04
N SER A 139 8.84 1.32 7.32
CA SER A 139 8.86 2.74 7.70
C SER A 139 9.61 3.68 6.73
N ALA A 140 9.82 3.31 5.48
CA ALA A 140 10.42 4.20 4.49
C ALA A 140 9.51 5.43 4.29
N GLY A 141 10.04 6.64 4.42
CA GLY A 141 9.29 7.88 4.28
C GLY A 141 8.15 8.08 5.31
N GLY A 142 8.25 7.41 6.47
CA GLY A 142 7.12 7.29 7.41
C GLY A 142 6.62 8.60 8.04
N ALA A 143 7.43 9.67 8.08
CA ALA A 143 7.05 10.95 8.65
C ALA A 143 6.65 12.03 7.61
N LEU A 144 6.79 11.76 6.32
CA LEU A 144 6.45 12.71 5.27
C LEU A 144 4.94 12.88 5.14
N THR A 145 4.47 14.11 5.01
CA THR A 145 3.04 14.42 4.91
C THR A 145 2.63 14.97 3.54
N SER A 146 3.30 16.00 3.04
CA SER A 146 2.92 16.72 1.81
C SER A 146 4.06 16.86 0.80
N THR A 147 5.21 16.28 1.08
CA THR A 147 6.40 16.38 0.21
C THR A 147 6.30 15.48 -1.01
N SER A 148 7.00 15.82 -2.07
CA SER A 148 6.80 15.22 -3.37
C SER A 148 8.12 14.80 -4.04
N ARG A 149 8.02 13.80 -4.93
CA ARG A 149 9.14 13.34 -5.77
C ARG A 149 10.33 12.80 -4.98
N ASN A 150 10.07 12.22 -3.81
CA ASN A 150 11.11 11.56 -3.02
C ASN A 150 11.19 10.08 -3.37
N THR A 151 12.41 9.54 -3.39
CA THR A 151 12.69 8.11 -3.58
C THR A 151 13.45 7.59 -2.38
N PHE A 152 12.76 6.85 -1.50
CA PHE A 152 13.35 6.27 -0.29
C PHE A 152 13.23 4.74 -0.32
N ILE A 153 14.38 4.07 -0.46
CA ILE A 153 14.45 2.62 -0.58
C ILE A 153 15.36 2.06 0.52
N GLY A 154 14.80 1.28 1.40
CA GLY A 154 15.48 0.67 2.55
C GLY A 154 14.65 0.82 3.82
N SER A 155 14.88 -0.07 4.79
CA SER A 155 14.24 0.06 6.09
C SER A 155 14.61 1.40 6.73
N SER A 156 13.60 2.17 7.14
CA SER A 156 13.72 3.50 7.73
C SER A 156 14.49 4.54 6.87
N ALA A 157 14.58 4.33 5.57
CA ALA A 157 15.09 5.37 4.66
C ALA A 157 14.15 6.58 4.71
N GLY A 158 14.67 7.77 5.01
CA GLY A 158 13.89 8.98 5.17
C GLY A 158 12.81 8.94 6.26
N ALA A 159 12.88 8.02 7.22
CA ALA A 159 11.79 7.78 8.17
C ALA A 159 11.50 8.96 9.11
N SER A 160 12.49 9.76 9.44
CA SER A 160 12.35 10.96 10.25
C SER A 160 12.42 12.25 9.43
N SER A 161 12.46 12.14 8.11
CA SER A 161 12.39 13.29 7.22
C SER A 161 10.99 13.90 7.30
N ASN A 162 10.91 15.18 7.53
CA ASN A 162 9.62 15.88 7.66
C ASN A 162 9.35 16.88 6.54
N ALA A 163 10.32 17.12 5.70
CA ALA A 163 10.17 18.09 4.64
C ALA A 163 11.26 17.91 3.57
N GLY A 164 11.05 18.54 2.45
CA GLY A 164 11.93 18.54 1.29
C GLY A 164 11.44 17.65 0.17
N ASP A 165 11.61 18.16 -1.01
CA ASP A 165 11.21 17.52 -2.25
C ASP A 165 12.43 16.94 -2.99
N ARG A 166 12.18 15.99 -3.88
CA ARG A 166 13.19 15.48 -4.83
C ARG A 166 14.43 14.85 -4.18
N ASN A 167 14.29 14.32 -2.98
CA ASN A 167 15.38 13.62 -2.30
C ASN A 167 15.43 12.15 -2.71
N THR A 168 16.62 11.61 -2.82
CA THR A 168 16.87 10.19 -3.08
C THR A 168 17.69 9.61 -1.93
N ALA A 169 17.14 8.61 -1.23
CA ALA A 169 17.85 7.90 -0.19
C ALA A 169 17.71 6.39 -0.39
N VAL A 170 18.84 5.70 -0.55
CA VAL A 170 18.88 4.26 -0.78
C VAL A 170 19.80 3.59 0.24
N GLY A 171 19.23 2.78 1.10
CA GLY A 171 19.92 2.07 2.18
C GLY A 171 19.18 2.17 3.51
N HIS A 172 19.51 1.26 4.43
CA HIS A 172 18.99 1.28 5.79
C HIS A 172 19.33 2.60 6.50
N PHE A 173 18.34 3.31 7.04
CA PHE A 173 18.47 4.64 7.64
C PHE A 173 19.09 5.72 6.74
N ALA A 174 19.18 5.54 5.42
CA ALA A 174 19.66 6.58 4.53
C ALA A 174 18.73 7.80 4.57
N GLY A 175 19.28 9.01 4.63
CA GLY A 175 18.54 10.27 4.60
C GLY A 175 17.56 10.51 5.75
N GLN A 176 17.63 9.73 6.83
CA GLN A 176 16.61 9.79 7.90
C GLN A 176 16.52 11.12 8.63
N ASN A 177 17.54 11.97 8.58
CA ASN A 177 17.62 13.24 9.33
C ASN A 177 17.35 14.49 8.48
N ILE A 178 16.87 14.37 7.26
CA ILE A 178 16.50 15.52 6.41
C ILE A 178 15.28 16.20 7.03
N THR A 179 15.32 17.51 7.25
CA THR A 179 14.16 18.25 7.77
C THR A 179 13.50 19.15 6.74
N SER A 180 14.28 19.85 5.88
CA SER A 180 13.74 20.75 4.88
C SER A 180 14.56 20.81 3.59
N ALA A 181 15.60 19.98 3.46
CA ALA A 181 16.49 20.01 2.32
C ALA A 181 15.85 19.37 1.06
N ASP A 182 16.07 19.98 -0.09
CA ASP A 182 15.62 19.51 -1.40
C ASP A 182 16.76 18.96 -2.26
N GLY A 183 16.43 17.97 -3.09
CA GLY A 183 17.33 17.47 -4.15
C GLY A 183 18.60 16.79 -3.64
N CYS A 184 18.56 16.23 -2.44
CA CYS A 184 19.68 15.51 -1.85
C CYS A 184 19.74 14.05 -2.32
N VAL A 185 20.95 13.49 -2.34
CA VAL A 185 21.21 12.10 -2.70
C VAL A 185 22.05 11.42 -1.59
N PHE A 186 21.49 10.38 -0.98
CA PHE A 186 22.14 9.57 0.04
C PHE A 186 22.09 8.09 -0.37
N ILE A 187 23.24 7.48 -0.61
CA ILE A 187 23.34 6.07 -1.00
C ILE A 187 24.25 5.33 -0.02
N GLY A 188 23.71 4.30 0.61
CA GLY A 188 24.39 3.46 1.57
C GLY A 188 23.74 3.49 2.95
N SER A 189 24.05 2.49 3.78
CA SER A 189 23.52 2.38 5.13
C SER A 189 23.92 3.57 5.99
N SER A 190 22.97 4.17 6.69
CA SER A 190 23.16 5.29 7.62
C SER A 190 23.82 6.54 7.01
N MET A 191 23.72 6.71 5.69
CA MET A 191 24.15 7.93 5.02
C MET A 191 23.17 9.05 5.33
N THR A 192 23.53 9.95 6.22
CA THR A 192 22.71 11.06 6.69
C THR A 192 23.23 12.41 6.23
N ALA A 193 22.35 13.42 6.21
CA ALA A 193 22.73 14.77 5.85
C ALA A 193 23.77 15.37 6.84
N ASP A 194 24.73 16.11 6.33
CA ASP A 194 25.63 16.92 7.17
C ASP A 194 24.91 18.16 7.69
N SER A 195 24.04 18.72 6.88
CA SER A 195 23.11 19.78 7.28
C SER A 195 21.68 19.31 6.96
N VAL A 196 20.81 19.36 7.93
CA VAL A 196 19.43 18.86 7.80
C VAL A 196 18.53 19.72 6.91
N SER A 197 18.99 20.92 6.56
CA SER A 197 18.26 21.92 5.77
C SER A 197 18.94 22.35 4.47
N ASP A 198 20.21 22.01 4.26
CA ASP A 198 20.92 22.43 3.05
C ASP A 198 20.53 21.56 1.85
N ASN A 199 20.17 22.19 0.76
CA ASN A 199 19.77 21.53 -0.47
C ASN A 199 20.96 20.90 -1.22
N ARG A 200 20.67 19.93 -2.09
CA ARG A 200 21.61 19.34 -3.04
C ARG A 200 22.87 18.74 -2.43
N GLN A 201 22.74 18.10 -1.30
CA GLN A 201 23.82 17.33 -0.70
C GLN A 201 23.95 15.97 -1.40
N LEU A 202 25.15 15.52 -1.62
CA LEU A 202 25.48 14.18 -2.13
C LEU A 202 26.32 13.45 -1.10
N LYS A 203 25.91 12.25 -0.69
CA LYS A 203 26.74 11.32 0.08
C LYS A 203 26.54 9.89 -0.41
N ILE A 204 27.63 9.25 -0.79
CA ILE A 204 27.67 7.83 -1.11
C ILE A 204 28.71 7.20 -0.19
N GLY A 205 28.31 6.18 0.55
CA GLY A 205 29.19 5.57 1.53
C GLY A 205 28.63 4.27 2.09
N GLY A 206 29.21 3.81 3.17
CA GLY A 206 28.81 2.59 3.84
C GLY A 206 28.94 2.69 5.35
N ASN A 207 28.22 1.82 6.04
CA ASN A 207 28.30 1.62 7.48
C ASN A 207 28.33 0.12 7.75
N ASP A 208 29.32 -0.32 8.52
CA ASP A 208 29.55 -1.72 8.89
C ASP A 208 28.95 -2.10 10.26
N GLY A 209 28.18 -1.20 10.85
CA GLY A 209 27.63 -1.33 12.20
C GLY A 209 28.47 -0.64 13.27
N SER A 210 29.71 -0.29 12.98
CA SER A 210 30.63 0.41 13.90
C SER A 210 31.10 1.74 13.34
N THR A 211 31.43 1.77 12.07
CA THR A 211 32.03 2.93 11.40
C THR A 211 31.24 3.31 10.16
N THR A 212 30.97 4.60 10.01
CA THR A 212 30.38 5.17 8.79
C THR A 212 31.50 5.77 7.94
N THR A 213 31.67 5.29 6.71
CA THR A 213 32.64 5.81 5.75
C THR A 213 31.91 6.46 4.59
N THR A 214 32.20 7.72 4.32
CA THR A 214 31.73 8.43 3.12
C THR A 214 32.80 8.36 2.04
N TRP A 215 32.45 7.80 0.88
CA TRP A 215 33.37 7.64 -0.26
C TRP A 215 33.28 8.81 -1.23
N ILE A 216 32.07 9.33 -1.43
CA ILE A 216 31.81 10.48 -2.30
C ILE A 216 30.93 11.46 -1.51
N LYS A 217 31.31 12.73 -1.52
CA LYS A 217 30.58 13.81 -0.85
C LYS A 217 30.55 15.04 -1.73
N GLY A 218 29.37 15.62 -1.89
CA GLY A 218 29.17 16.89 -2.58
C GLY A 218 28.25 17.80 -1.81
N ASN A 219 28.29 19.07 -2.11
CA ASN A 219 27.42 20.09 -1.51
C ASN A 219 26.69 20.91 -2.59
N ASN A 220 25.91 21.88 -2.17
CA ASN A 220 25.13 22.76 -3.05
C ASN A 220 25.98 23.66 -3.98
N LEU A 221 27.29 23.70 -3.81
CA LEU A 221 28.23 24.46 -4.63
C LEU A 221 28.87 23.57 -5.72
N GLY A 222 28.54 22.28 -5.76
CA GLY A 222 29.11 21.32 -6.72
C GLY A 222 30.54 20.89 -6.39
N VAL A 223 31.01 21.09 -5.17
CA VAL A 223 32.34 20.64 -4.70
C VAL A 223 32.21 19.21 -4.21
N VAL A 224 33.09 18.32 -4.70
CA VAL A 224 33.20 16.92 -4.30
C VAL A 224 34.49 16.71 -3.50
#